data_a4fe9334f918cd327656d01687e4d543
#
_entry.id   a4fe9334f918cd327656d01687e4d543
#
_cell.length_a   1.000
_cell.length_b   1.000
_cell.length_c   1.000
_cell.angle_alpha   90.00
_cell.angle_beta   90.00
_cell.angle_gamma   90.00
#
_symmetry.space_group_name_H-M   'P 1'
#
loop_
_entity.id
_entity.type
_entity.pdbx_description
1 polymer ?
#
loop_
_entity_poly.entity_id
_entity_poly.type
_entity_poly.pdbx_seq_one_letter_code
_entity_poly.pdbx_strand_id
1 'polypeptide(L)'
;MNIAHAVEQAGLRPTDIERIVVGIGPAPFTGLRAGIVAAKALAFATGAELVGQDALSPQTQLVDEYASDDACHLTLAINDARRRQLYFMLMDSARGSAMPRTLVGMDIDYPQSIVRRVDAAVELLRADRPNVRYVVDVVGHGASKYAMTWDSLAALGSVSDDTLLDKGAYGLERFASFATSDESLARPVPVEPLYLRRPDVSVPNPLKHVLNHAGADKTE
;
A
#
# COMPACT_ATOMS: atom_id res chain seq x y z
N MET A 1 16.91 14.56 0.94
CA MET A 1 17.90 13.64 1.55
C MET A 1 18.02 12.44 0.61
N ASN A 2 19.22 11.94 0.33
CA ASN A 2 19.43 10.71 -0.43
C ASN A 2 20.01 9.60 0.48
N ILE A 3 20.03 8.37 0.01
CA ILE A 3 20.47 7.21 0.81
C ILE A 3 21.91 7.40 1.33
N ALA A 4 22.83 7.87 0.48
CA ALA A 4 24.24 8.06 0.88
C ALA A 4 24.34 9.03 2.05
N HIS A 5 23.64 10.16 2.02
CA HIS A 5 23.62 11.14 3.10
C HIS A 5 23.01 10.58 4.40
N ALA A 6 21.95 9.76 4.30
CA ALA A 6 21.36 9.12 5.48
C ALA A 6 22.35 8.14 6.16
N VAL A 7 23.07 7.35 5.37
CA VAL A 7 24.09 6.42 5.87
C VAL A 7 25.26 7.17 6.54
N GLU A 8 25.72 8.26 5.90
CA GLU A 8 26.76 9.12 6.44
C GLU A 8 26.34 9.78 7.77
N GLN A 9 25.13 10.33 7.84
CA GLN A 9 24.59 10.91 9.09
C GLN A 9 24.45 9.88 10.22
N ALA A 10 24.19 8.61 9.89
CA ALA A 10 24.17 7.53 10.86
C ALA A 10 25.56 7.09 11.32
N GLY A 11 26.64 7.65 10.75
CA GLY A 11 28.01 7.25 11.05
C GLY A 11 28.35 5.85 10.54
N LEU A 12 27.60 5.32 9.59
CA LEU A 12 27.76 3.99 9.03
C LEU A 12 28.42 4.04 7.64
N ARG A 13 29.02 2.92 7.25
CA ARG A 13 29.46 2.69 5.88
C ARG A 13 28.35 1.93 5.12
N PRO A 14 28.24 2.05 3.82
CA PRO A 14 27.30 1.25 3.02
C PRO A 14 27.42 -0.26 3.23
N THR A 15 28.63 -0.75 3.52
CA THR A 15 28.92 -2.17 3.81
C THR A 15 28.44 -2.64 5.18
N ASP A 16 28.05 -1.72 6.05
CA ASP A 16 27.50 -2.04 7.38
C ASP A 16 25.98 -2.28 7.33
N ILE A 17 25.38 -2.10 6.14
CA ILE A 17 23.95 -2.38 5.89
C ILE A 17 23.79 -3.88 5.66
N GLU A 18 23.12 -4.56 6.58
CA GLU A 18 22.84 -6.00 6.46
C GLU A 18 21.54 -6.30 5.71
N ARG A 19 20.53 -5.38 5.82
CA ARG A 19 19.21 -5.57 5.23
C ARG A 19 18.63 -4.27 4.69
N ILE A 20 17.96 -4.36 3.54
CA ILE A 20 17.25 -3.26 2.89
C ILE A 20 15.78 -3.66 2.74
N VAL A 21 14.88 -2.87 3.34
CA VAL A 21 13.45 -3.03 3.14
C VAL A 21 12.99 -2.01 2.09
N VAL A 22 12.27 -2.47 1.07
CA VAL A 22 11.74 -1.61 0.02
C VAL A 22 10.24 -1.81 -0.18
N GLY A 23 9.52 -0.69 -0.29
CA GLY A 23 8.10 -0.71 -0.66
C GLY A 23 7.90 -1.22 -2.10
N ILE A 24 7.10 -2.27 -2.27
CA ILE A 24 6.78 -2.85 -3.59
C ILE A 24 5.44 -2.36 -4.15
N GLY A 25 4.74 -1.46 -3.46
CA GLY A 25 3.45 -0.90 -3.84
C GLY A 25 2.27 -1.50 -3.04
N PRO A 26 1.03 -1.18 -3.42
CA PRO A 26 0.65 -0.41 -4.62
C PRO A 26 0.99 1.08 -4.49
N ALA A 27 1.54 1.66 -5.54
CA ALA A 27 2.00 3.05 -5.58
C ALA A 27 2.07 3.56 -7.04
N PRO A 28 2.31 4.89 -7.26
CA PRO A 28 2.53 5.42 -8.58
C PRO A 28 3.71 4.76 -9.30
N PHE A 29 3.47 4.34 -10.54
CA PHE A 29 4.33 3.48 -11.36
C PHE A 29 5.81 3.90 -11.43
N THR A 30 6.08 5.20 -11.72
CA THR A 30 7.45 5.69 -11.93
C THR A 30 8.27 5.66 -10.64
N GLY A 31 7.69 6.17 -9.53
CA GLY A 31 8.37 6.21 -8.24
C GLY A 31 8.65 4.82 -7.69
N LEU A 32 7.68 3.92 -7.83
CA LEU A 32 7.81 2.54 -7.39
C LEU A 32 8.97 1.82 -8.09
N ARG A 33 9.06 1.92 -9.41
CA ARG A 33 10.16 1.31 -10.16
C ARG A 33 11.52 1.90 -9.80
N ALA A 34 11.61 3.22 -9.71
CA ALA A 34 12.84 3.89 -9.34
C ALA A 34 13.34 3.46 -7.96
N GLY A 35 12.43 3.36 -6.97
CA GLY A 35 12.75 2.89 -5.63
C GLY A 35 13.26 1.45 -5.60
N ILE A 36 12.57 0.54 -6.28
CA ILE A 36 12.97 -0.88 -6.34
C ILE A 36 14.32 -1.05 -7.07
N VAL A 37 14.54 -0.34 -8.17
CA VAL A 37 15.83 -0.40 -8.90
C VAL A 37 16.96 0.13 -8.03
N ALA A 38 16.77 1.25 -7.32
CA ALA A 38 17.77 1.79 -6.42
C ALA A 38 18.09 0.83 -5.26
N ALA A 39 17.05 0.21 -4.67
CA ALA A 39 17.22 -0.77 -3.60
C ALA A 39 17.98 -2.03 -4.08
N LYS A 40 17.64 -2.55 -5.26
CA LYS A 40 18.36 -3.68 -5.88
C LYS A 40 19.82 -3.36 -6.16
N ALA A 41 20.10 -2.16 -6.69
CA ALA A 41 21.47 -1.73 -6.95
C ALA A 41 22.29 -1.59 -5.67
N LEU A 42 21.69 -1.02 -4.60
CA LEU A 42 22.34 -0.90 -3.31
C LEU A 42 22.60 -2.27 -2.68
N ALA A 43 21.62 -3.16 -2.68
CA ALA A 43 21.76 -4.52 -2.16
C ALA A 43 22.87 -5.30 -2.90
N PHE A 44 22.90 -5.18 -4.22
CA PHE A 44 23.99 -5.78 -5.02
C PHE A 44 25.37 -5.23 -4.66
N ALA A 45 25.49 -3.91 -4.46
CA ALA A 45 26.75 -3.27 -4.15
C ALA A 45 27.26 -3.54 -2.71
N THR A 46 26.35 -3.74 -1.75
CA THR A 46 26.68 -3.93 -0.33
C THR A 46 26.68 -5.38 0.12
N GLY A 47 26.04 -6.27 -0.65
CA GLY A 47 25.77 -7.65 -0.24
C GLY A 47 24.59 -7.78 0.75
N ALA A 48 23.85 -6.69 1.00
CA ALA A 48 22.73 -6.69 1.94
C ALA A 48 21.56 -7.55 1.45
N GLU A 49 20.84 -8.17 2.37
CA GLU A 49 19.56 -8.84 2.09
C GLU A 49 18.52 -7.82 1.61
N LEU A 50 17.72 -8.15 0.61
CA LEU A 50 16.67 -7.28 0.10
C LEU A 50 15.30 -7.86 0.37
N VAL A 51 14.46 -7.12 1.12
CA VAL A 51 13.11 -7.51 1.54
C VAL A 51 12.09 -6.57 0.93
N GLY A 52 11.07 -7.14 0.25
CA GLY A 52 9.94 -6.40 -0.28
C GLY A 52 8.79 -6.32 0.73
N GLN A 53 8.16 -5.15 0.84
CA GLN A 53 6.97 -4.96 1.67
C GLN A 53 5.91 -4.16 0.91
N ASP A 54 4.66 -4.65 0.93
CA ASP A 54 3.56 -3.86 0.39
C ASP A 54 3.27 -2.61 1.23
N ALA A 55 2.56 -1.64 0.64
CA ALA A 55 2.31 -0.35 1.27
C ALA A 55 1.05 -0.34 2.15
N LEU A 56 0.20 -1.36 2.13
CA LEU A 56 -1.07 -1.38 2.82
C LEU A 56 -1.04 -2.20 4.11
N SER A 57 -0.42 -3.38 4.11
CA SER A 57 -0.42 -4.25 5.29
C SER A 57 0.17 -3.60 6.55
N PRO A 58 1.28 -2.83 6.48
CA PRO A 58 1.84 -2.18 7.67
C PRO A 58 0.94 -1.11 8.29
N GLN A 59 -0.11 -0.63 7.59
CA GLN A 59 -1.01 0.40 8.12
C GLN A 59 -1.82 -0.09 9.34
N THR A 60 -1.96 -1.39 9.53
CA THR A 60 -2.57 -1.97 10.74
C THR A 60 -1.90 -1.50 12.01
N GLN A 61 -0.60 -1.25 11.97
CA GLN A 61 0.15 -0.77 13.13
C GLN A 61 -0.28 0.63 13.61
N LEU A 62 -0.83 1.47 12.71
CA LEU A 62 -1.41 2.76 13.11
C LEU A 62 -2.70 2.58 13.90
N VAL A 63 -3.56 1.64 13.49
CA VAL A 63 -4.82 1.35 14.18
C VAL A 63 -4.56 0.75 15.55
N ASP A 64 -3.61 -0.17 15.65
CA ASP A 64 -3.24 -0.82 16.91
C ASP A 64 -2.75 0.18 17.98
N GLU A 65 -2.16 1.30 17.58
CA GLU A 65 -1.64 2.32 18.49
C GLU A 65 -2.75 3.10 19.24
N TYR A 66 -3.88 3.35 18.60
CA TYR A 66 -4.94 4.17 19.18
C TYR A 66 -6.24 3.40 19.52
N ALA A 67 -6.36 2.17 19.08
CA ALA A 67 -7.48 1.31 19.45
C ALA A 67 -7.39 0.92 20.94
N SER A 68 -8.18 1.59 21.77
CA SER A 68 -8.11 1.45 23.25
C SER A 68 -9.32 0.80 23.88
N ASP A 69 -10.36 0.47 23.10
CA ASP A 69 -11.59 -0.13 23.57
C ASP A 69 -11.63 -1.66 23.39
N ASP A 70 -12.73 -2.30 23.81
CA ASP A 70 -12.90 -3.75 23.72
C ASP A 70 -13.42 -4.23 22.34
N ALA A 71 -13.48 -3.34 21.35
CA ALA A 71 -13.88 -3.70 19.99
C ALA A 71 -12.76 -4.44 19.23
N CYS A 72 -13.16 -5.24 18.28
CA CYS A 72 -12.26 -5.77 17.26
C CYS A 72 -12.12 -4.73 16.16
N HIS A 73 -10.98 -4.05 16.13
CA HIS A 73 -10.66 -3.05 15.13
C HIS A 73 -10.15 -3.71 13.84
N LEU A 74 -10.84 -3.42 12.75
CA LEU A 74 -10.47 -3.85 11.41
C LEU A 74 -9.85 -2.67 10.67
N THR A 75 -8.69 -2.85 10.08
CA THR A 75 -8.00 -1.82 9.31
C THR A 75 -8.42 -1.89 7.85
N LEU A 76 -9.13 -0.88 7.37
CA LEU A 76 -9.30 -0.62 5.95
C LEU A 76 -8.16 0.29 5.49
N ALA A 77 -7.06 -0.32 5.08
CA ALA A 77 -5.93 0.41 4.51
C ALA A 77 -6.24 0.82 3.06
N ILE A 78 -6.05 2.10 2.74
CA ILE A 78 -6.30 2.63 1.40
C ILE A 78 -5.12 3.46 0.89
N ASN A 79 -5.04 3.63 -0.44
CA ASN A 79 -4.15 4.59 -1.07
C ASN A 79 -4.76 5.10 -2.39
N ASP A 80 -4.58 6.40 -2.71
CA ASP A 80 -5.16 7.00 -3.92
C ASP A 80 -4.57 6.37 -5.19
N ALA A 81 -5.41 5.66 -5.92
CA ALA A 81 -5.07 5.01 -7.18
C ALA A 81 -5.32 5.91 -8.40
N ARG A 82 -5.64 7.20 -8.19
CA ARG A 82 -6.10 8.14 -9.23
C ARG A 82 -7.45 7.73 -9.84
N ARG A 83 -8.00 8.55 -10.74
CA ARG A 83 -9.28 8.29 -11.46
C ARG A 83 -10.45 7.95 -10.54
N ARG A 84 -10.48 8.52 -9.33
CA ARG A 84 -11.49 8.29 -8.28
C ARG A 84 -11.56 6.84 -7.78
N GLN A 85 -10.50 6.06 -7.97
CA GLN A 85 -10.33 4.73 -7.41
C GLN A 85 -9.29 4.75 -6.28
N LEU A 86 -9.39 3.77 -5.42
CA LEU A 86 -8.45 3.52 -4.32
C LEU A 86 -7.89 2.12 -4.43
N TYR A 87 -6.61 1.98 -4.17
CA TYR A 87 -6.06 0.71 -3.72
C TYR A 87 -6.57 0.48 -2.31
N PHE A 88 -6.95 -0.73 -1.97
CA PHE A 88 -7.47 -1.02 -0.65
C PHE A 88 -7.23 -2.47 -0.24
N MET A 89 -7.31 -2.70 1.07
CA MET A 89 -7.23 -4.00 1.70
C MET A 89 -7.92 -3.91 3.07
N LEU A 90 -8.73 -4.92 3.44
CA LEU A 90 -9.32 -5.00 4.77
C LEU A 90 -8.62 -6.09 5.57
N MET A 91 -8.19 -5.75 6.77
CA MET A 91 -7.42 -6.62 7.63
C MET A 91 -7.93 -6.60 9.07
N ASP A 92 -7.77 -7.73 9.76
CA ASP A 92 -7.92 -7.88 11.20
C ASP A 92 -6.50 -8.00 11.78
N SER A 93 -6.06 -6.98 12.49
CA SER A 93 -4.72 -6.94 13.07
C SER A 93 -4.57 -7.87 14.28
N ALA A 94 -5.67 -8.36 14.86
CA ALA A 94 -5.69 -9.18 16.08
C ALA A 94 -4.58 -8.71 17.04
N ARG A 95 -4.86 -7.68 17.87
CA ARG A 95 -3.90 -6.97 18.75
C ARG A 95 -2.74 -7.85 19.19
N GLY A 96 -1.52 -7.49 18.80
CA GLY A 96 -0.30 -8.23 19.11
C GLY A 96 0.10 -9.32 18.11
N SER A 97 -0.61 -9.50 17.01
CA SER A 97 -0.16 -10.35 15.91
C SER A 97 0.82 -9.58 15.01
N ALA A 98 1.97 -10.16 14.73
CA ALA A 98 2.93 -9.59 13.79
C ALA A 98 2.42 -9.61 12.34
N MET A 99 1.43 -10.48 12.03
CA MET A 99 0.78 -10.51 10.72
C MET A 99 -0.74 -10.40 10.82
N PRO A 100 -1.32 -9.36 10.22
CA PRO A 100 -2.77 -9.20 10.18
C PRO A 100 -3.42 -10.27 9.30
N ARG A 101 -4.61 -10.73 9.71
CA ARG A 101 -5.42 -11.62 8.88
C ARG A 101 -6.11 -10.82 7.79
N THR A 102 -5.88 -11.15 6.54
CA THR A 102 -6.57 -10.55 5.40
C THR A 102 -8.03 -11.01 5.35
N LEU A 103 -8.96 -10.06 5.37
CA LEU A 103 -10.40 -10.27 5.23
C LEU A 103 -10.89 -9.97 3.81
N VAL A 104 -10.42 -8.85 3.23
CA VAL A 104 -10.59 -8.54 1.82
C VAL A 104 -9.20 -8.32 1.23
N GLY A 105 -8.84 -9.14 0.24
CA GLY A 105 -7.54 -9.08 -0.42
C GLY A 105 -7.29 -7.73 -1.09
N MET A 106 -6.01 -7.43 -1.27
CA MET A 106 -5.57 -6.20 -1.90
C MET A 106 -6.11 -6.08 -3.33
N ASP A 107 -6.74 -4.94 -3.62
CA ASP A 107 -7.41 -4.70 -4.91
C ASP A 107 -7.51 -3.18 -5.19
N ILE A 108 -8.08 -2.83 -6.34
CA ILE A 108 -8.37 -1.46 -6.75
C ILE A 108 -9.86 -1.33 -7.10
N ASP A 109 -10.57 -0.37 -6.48
CA ASP A 109 -11.99 -0.18 -6.74
C ASP A 109 -12.44 1.27 -6.45
N TYR A 110 -13.70 1.57 -6.74
CA TYR A 110 -14.36 2.82 -6.38
C TYR A 110 -14.80 2.79 -4.91
N PRO A 111 -14.78 3.92 -4.19
CA PRO A 111 -15.12 3.98 -2.76
C PRO A 111 -16.45 3.31 -2.39
N GLN A 112 -17.52 3.53 -3.18
CA GLN A 112 -18.83 2.92 -2.93
C GLN A 112 -18.83 1.40 -3.10
N SER A 113 -17.98 0.87 -3.98
CA SER A 113 -17.82 -0.57 -4.14
C SER A 113 -17.02 -1.16 -2.98
N ILE A 114 -15.99 -0.43 -2.51
CA ILE A 114 -15.21 -0.80 -1.33
C ILE A 114 -16.11 -0.93 -0.11
N VAL A 115 -16.98 0.05 0.16
CA VAL A 115 -17.96 0.00 1.26
C VAL A 115 -18.76 -1.29 1.23
N ARG A 116 -19.38 -1.64 0.09
CA ARG A 116 -20.17 -2.87 -0.04
C ARG A 116 -19.36 -4.13 0.26
N ARG A 117 -18.10 -4.18 -0.20
CA ARG A 117 -17.21 -5.33 0.02
C ARG A 117 -16.78 -5.44 1.48
N VAL A 118 -16.55 -4.31 2.14
CA VAL A 118 -16.20 -4.25 3.56
C VAL A 118 -17.39 -4.66 4.42
N ASP A 119 -18.59 -4.10 4.17
CA ASP A 119 -19.80 -4.46 4.91
C ASP A 119 -20.11 -5.95 4.77
N ALA A 120 -19.99 -6.51 3.56
CA ALA A 120 -20.18 -7.95 3.36
C ALA A 120 -19.17 -8.79 4.18
N ALA A 121 -17.90 -8.37 4.27
CA ALA A 121 -16.91 -9.06 5.08
C ALA A 121 -17.22 -8.95 6.58
N VAL A 122 -17.65 -7.78 7.05
CA VAL A 122 -18.06 -7.56 8.46
C VAL A 122 -19.28 -8.40 8.82
N GLU A 123 -20.27 -8.52 7.94
CA GLU A 123 -21.45 -9.36 8.17
C GLU A 123 -21.09 -10.85 8.30
N LEU A 124 -20.13 -11.34 7.51
CA LEU A 124 -19.62 -12.70 7.65
C LEU A 124 -18.93 -12.92 9.01
N LEU A 125 -18.17 -11.92 9.49
CA LEU A 125 -17.56 -11.98 10.83
C LEU A 125 -18.59 -11.96 11.95
N ARG A 126 -19.65 -11.14 11.82
CA ARG A 126 -20.75 -11.06 12.78
C ARG A 126 -21.54 -12.37 12.84
N ALA A 127 -21.72 -13.03 11.70
CA ALA A 127 -22.37 -14.34 11.66
C ALA A 127 -21.56 -15.43 12.37
N ASP A 128 -20.23 -15.38 12.25
CA ASP A 128 -19.31 -16.33 12.92
C ASP A 128 -19.16 -16.02 14.42
N ARG A 129 -19.08 -14.73 14.78
CA ARG A 129 -18.88 -14.24 16.16
C ARG A 129 -19.87 -13.12 16.51
N PRO A 130 -21.13 -13.45 16.83
CA PRO A 130 -22.20 -12.47 17.00
C PRO A 130 -22.03 -11.55 18.23
N ASN A 131 -21.22 -11.96 19.21
CA ASN A 131 -20.96 -11.19 20.43
C ASN A 131 -19.75 -10.26 20.31
N VAL A 132 -19.06 -10.21 19.16
CA VAL A 132 -17.91 -9.33 18.94
C VAL A 132 -18.38 -8.05 18.28
N ARG A 133 -18.01 -6.91 18.88
CA ARG A 133 -18.20 -5.59 18.27
C ARG A 133 -17.05 -5.32 17.30
N TYR A 134 -17.38 -5.22 16.02
CA TYR A 134 -16.42 -4.87 14.98
C TYR A 134 -16.47 -3.39 14.68
N VAL A 135 -15.29 -2.77 14.50
CA VAL A 135 -15.10 -1.37 14.10
C VAL A 135 -14.14 -1.34 12.91
N VAL A 136 -14.48 -0.59 11.88
CA VAL A 136 -13.64 -0.43 10.66
C VAL A 136 -12.99 0.94 10.68
N ASP A 137 -11.68 0.98 10.85
CA ASP A 137 -10.88 2.19 10.78
C ASP A 137 -10.30 2.34 9.39
N VAL A 138 -10.59 3.49 8.75
CA VAL A 138 -10.14 3.81 7.40
C VAL A 138 -8.86 4.63 7.50
N VAL A 139 -7.76 4.11 7.00
CA VAL A 139 -6.45 4.76 7.10
C VAL A 139 -5.73 4.80 5.76
N GLY A 140 -5.14 5.96 5.45
CA GLY A 140 -4.30 6.14 4.28
C GLY A 140 -4.72 7.27 3.36
N HIS A 141 -3.86 7.58 2.39
CA HIS A 141 -4.02 8.71 1.51
C HIS A 141 -5.30 8.64 0.67
N GLY A 142 -6.15 9.63 0.85
CA GLY A 142 -7.44 9.77 0.20
C GLY A 142 -8.63 9.43 1.10
N ALA A 143 -8.43 9.04 2.38
CA ALA A 143 -9.50 8.73 3.30
C ALA A 143 -10.44 9.94 3.51
N SER A 144 -9.92 11.09 3.90
CA SER A 144 -10.72 12.30 4.12
C SER A 144 -11.41 12.81 2.85
N LYS A 145 -10.82 12.59 1.68
CA LYS A 145 -11.41 12.96 0.38
C LYS A 145 -12.77 12.27 0.13
N TYR A 146 -12.96 11.08 0.69
CA TYR A 146 -14.16 10.28 0.52
C TYR A 146 -14.93 10.08 1.84
N ALA A 147 -14.74 10.96 2.85
CA ALA A 147 -15.34 10.85 4.17
C ALA A 147 -16.85 10.56 4.10
N MET A 148 -17.61 11.33 3.31
CA MET A 148 -19.05 11.11 3.10
C MET A 148 -19.40 9.70 2.55
N THR A 149 -18.48 9.05 1.87
CA THR A 149 -18.71 7.67 1.42
C THR A 149 -18.51 6.69 2.55
N TRP A 150 -17.50 6.93 3.40
CA TRP A 150 -17.25 6.08 4.57
C TRP A 150 -18.35 6.17 5.61
N ASP A 151 -19.09 7.29 5.70
CA ASP A 151 -20.28 7.44 6.58
C ASP A 151 -21.35 6.37 6.33
N SER A 152 -21.31 5.71 5.18
CA SER A 152 -22.22 4.61 4.85
C SER A 152 -21.74 3.22 5.31
N LEU A 153 -20.52 3.09 5.85
CA LEU A 153 -20.04 1.85 6.45
C LEU A 153 -20.85 1.53 7.71
N ALA A 154 -21.38 0.32 7.79
CA ALA A 154 -22.21 -0.15 8.92
C ALA A 154 -21.43 -0.25 10.26
N ALA A 155 -20.11 -0.29 10.20
CA ALA A 155 -19.23 -0.41 11.36
C ALA A 155 -18.12 0.65 11.35
N LEU A 156 -18.36 1.85 10.82
CA LEU A 156 -17.36 2.90 10.74
C LEU A 156 -16.78 3.25 12.12
N GLY A 157 -15.45 3.27 12.20
CA GLY A 157 -14.66 3.78 13.32
C GLY A 157 -14.06 5.14 13.00
N SER A 158 -12.75 5.20 12.96
CA SER A 158 -12.00 6.41 12.60
C SER A 158 -11.73 6.52 11.10
N VAL A 159 -11.49 7.76 10.63
CA VAL A 159 -11.04 8.04 9.26
C VAL A 159 -9.82 8.95 9.33
N SER A 160 -8.68 8.50 8.81
CA SER A 160 -7.42 9.26 8.82
C SER A 160 -6.70 9.17 7.48
N ASP A 161 -6.24 10.32 6.97
CA ASP A 161 -5.37 10.38 5.79
C ASP A 161 -3.92 9.99 6.09
N ASP A 162 -3.57 9.83 7.36
CA ASP A 162 -2.20 9.46 7.75
C ASP A 162 -1.83 8.07 7.24
N THR A 163 -0.58 7.93 6.84
CA THR A 163 0.04 6.63 6.61
C THR A 163 1.20 6.43 7.57
N LEU A 164 1.61 5.18 7.76
CA LEU A 164 2.76 4.87 8.61
C LEU A 164 4.01 5.64 8.15
N LEU A 165 4.22 5.76 6.84
CA LEU A 165 5.41 6.44 6.28
C LEU A 165 5.36 7.98 6.44
N ASP A 166 4.21 8.59 6.73
CA ASP A 166 4.10 10.01 7.04
C ASP A 166 4.64 10.35 8.45
N LYS A 167 4.85 9.33 9.29
CA LYS A 167 5.37 9.48 10.65
C LYS A 167 6.92 9.61 10.69
N GLY A 168 7.56 9.87 9.56
CA GLY A 168 9.01 10.09 9.47
C GLY A 168 9.83 8.88 9.88
N ALA A 169 10.89 9.10 10.67
CA ALA A 169 11.80 8.03 11.10
C ALA A 169 11.07 6.91 11.87
N TYR A 170 10.15 7.27 12.75
CA TYR A 170 9.33 6.32 13.49
C TYR A 170 8.53 5.41 12.54
N GLY A 171 7.87 5.99 11.53
CA GLY A 171 7.11 5.21 10.55
C GLY A 171 7.98 4.30 9.70
N LEU A 172 9.19 4.75 9.34
CA LEU A 172 10.17 3.91 8.62
C LEU A 172 10.64 2.72 9.47
N GLU A 173 10.91 2.95 10.75
CA GLU A 173 11.28 1.90 11.69
C GLU A 173 10.15 0.85 11.81
N ARG A 174 8.92 1.29 12.00
CA ARG A 174 7.75 0.40 12.10
C ARG A 174 7.52 -0.38 10.82
N PHE A 175 7.63 0.29 9.67
CA PHE A 175 7.53 -0.36 8.35
C PHE A 175 8.60 -1.44 8.16
N ALA A 176 9.84 -1.14 8.53
CA ALA A 176 10.95 -2.09 8.46
C ALA A 176 10.76 -3.26 9.43
N SER A 177 10.37 -2.99 10.67
CA SER A 177 10.08 -4.02 11.67
C SER A 177 8.96 -4.96 11.26
N PHE A 178 7.88 -4.43 10.64
CA PHE A 178 6.81 -5.26 10.10
C PHE A 178 7.32 -6.20 9.01
N ALA A 179 8.10 -5.68 8.07
CA ALA A 179 8.66 -6.44 6.95
C ALA A 179 9.67 -7.52 7.38
N THR A 180 10.35 -7.31 8.53
CA THR A 180 11.41 -8.19 9.04
C THR A 180 10.98 -9.02 10.24
N SER A 181 9.68 -9.06 10.55
CA SER A 181 9.16 -10.00 11.55
C SER A 181 9.36 -11.46 11.08
N ASP A 182 9.51 -12.39 12.03
CA ASP A 182 9.71 -13.80 11.72
C ASP A 182 8.60 -14.36 10.81
N GLU A 183 7.35 -13.91 11.02
CA GLU A 183 6.21 -14.32 10.22
C GLU A 183 6.28 -13.76 8.78
N SER A 184 6.72 -12.51 8.61
CA SER A 184 6.91 -11.88 7.29
C SER A 184 8.06 -12.56 6.53
N LEU A 185 9.17 -12.83 7.19
CA LEU A 185 10.33 -13.50 6.59
C LEU A 185 10.05 -14.97 6.26
N ALA A 186 9.15 -15.63 6.98
CA ALA A 186 8.70 -16.98 6.65
C ALA A 186 7.87 -17.03 5.35
N ARG A 187 7.38 -15.89 4.85
CA ARG A 187 6.57 -15.76 3.63
C ARG A 187 7.13 -14.66 2.72
N PRO A 188 8.36 -14.82 2.21
CA PRO A 188 9.00 -13.79 1.41
C PRO A 188 8.18 -13.48 0.16
N VAL A 189 8.00 -12.20 -0.12
CA VAL A 189 7.37 -11.73 -1.34
C VAL A 189 8.45 -11.33 -2.36
N PRO A 190 8.24 -11.59 -3.66
CA PRO A 190 9.17 -11.15 -4.70
C PRO A 190 9.36 -9.62 -4.65
N VAL A 191 10.61 -9.16 -4.74
CA VAL A 191 10.93 -7.74 -4.81
C VAL A 191 10.69 -7.25 -6.24
N GLU A 192 9.41 -7.17 -6.58
CA GLU A 192 8.91 -6.73 -7.88
C GLU A 192 7.74 -5.75 -7.69
N PRO A 193 7.53 -4.82 -8.62
CA PRO A 193 6.43 -3.87 -8.50
C PRO A 193 5.07 -4.57 -8.45
N LEU A 194 4.29 -4.30 -7.42
CA LEU A 194 2.92 -4.81 -7.27
C LEU A 194 1.94 -3.94 -8.09
N TYR A 195 1.59 -4.39 -9.28
CA TYR A 195 0.68 -3.70 -10.18
C TYR A 195 -0.74 -4.26 -10.08
N LEU A 196 -1.62 -3.55 -9.38
CA LEU A 196 -3.06 -3.88 -9.34
C LEU A 196 -3.82 -3.28 -10.52
N ARG A 197 -3.30 -2.21 -11.12
CA ARG A 197 -3.82 -1.66 -12.38
C ARG A 197 -2.92 -2.09 -13.52
N ARG A 198 -3.50 -2.68 -14.56
CA ARG A 198 -2.79 -2.91 -15.81
C ARG A 198 -2.44 -1.55 -16.45
N PRO A 199 -1.23 -1.38 -17.00
CA PRO A 199 -0.91 -0.19 -17.78
C PRO A 199 -1.94 -0.04 -18.89
N ASP A 200 -2.49 1.18 -19.05
CA ASP A 200 -3.27 1.52 -20.26
C ASP A 200 -2.29 1.63 -21.43
N VAL A 201 -2.03 0.52 -22.06
CA VAL A 201 -1.26 0.52 -23.32
C VAL A 201 -2.22 0.95 -24.42
N SER A 202 -2.19 2.23 -24.79
CA SER A 202 -2.78 2.64 -26.05
C SER A 202 -1.95 1.99 -27.15
N VAL A 203 -2.51 0.98 -27.80
CA VAL A 203 -1.90 0.44 -29.02
C VAL A 203 -1.90 1.60 -30.03
N PRO A 204 -0.74 2.08 -30.50
CA PRO A 204 -0.69 3.10 -31.51
C PRO A 204 -1.52 2.61 -32.72
N ASN A 205 -2.50 3.38 -33.12
CA ASN A 205 -3.24 3.02 -34.35
C ASN A 205 -2.24 3.06 -35.51
N PRO A 206 -1.86 1.93 -36.12
CA PRO A 206 -0.84 1.91 -37.18
C PRO A 206 -1.26 2.73 -38.41
N LEU A 207 -2.56 3.04 -38.56
CA LEU A 207 -3.10 3.85 -39.64
C LEU A 207 -2.99 5.37 -39.39
N LYS A 208 -2.70 5.81 -38.16
CA LYS A 208 -2.58 7.25 -37.86
C LYS A 208 -1.39 7.93 -38.56
N HIS A 209 -0.33 7.19 -38.84
CA HIS A 209 0.83 7.67 -39.60
C HIS A 209 0.59 7.72 -41.12
N VAL A 210 -0.26 6.86 -41.64
CA VAL A 210 -0.55 6.78 -43.08
C VAL A 210 -1.45 7.94 -43.52
N LEU A 211 -2.37 8.37 -42.67
CA LEU A 211 -3.31 9.46 -42.97
C LEU A 211 -2.69 10.86 -42.90
N ASN A 212 -1.57 11.04 -42.19
CA ASN A 212 -0.89 12.34 -42.10
C ASN A 212 0.12 12.60 -43.27
N HIS A 213 0.44 11.61 -44.09
CA HIS A 213 1.28 11.78 -45.26
C HIS A 213 0.52 11.90 -46.58
N ALA A 214 -0.80 11.69 -46.57
CA ALA A 214 -1.61 11.82 -47.76
C ALA A 214 -2.10 13.26 -48.10
N GLY A 215 -1.68 14.25 -47.27
CA GLY A 215 -2.12 15.63 -47.37
C GLY A 215 -1.07 16.65 -47.83
N ALA A 216 0.11 16.23 -48.26
CA ALA A 216 1.22 17.15 -48.57
C ALA A 216 1.62 17.26 -50.05
N ASP A 217 0.71 16.91 -50.97
CA ASP A 217 0.95 17.18 -52.38
C ASP A 217 -0.32 17.79 -53.03
N LYS A 218 -0.48 19.10 -52.91
CA LYS A 218 -1.20 19.97 -53.83
C LYS A 218 -0.62 21.36 -53.75
N THR A 219 0.45 21.58 -54.52
CA THR A 219 0.78 22.89 -55.06
C THR A 219 0.89 22.74 -56.56
N GLU A 220 -0.08 23.26 -57.24
CA GLU A 220 0.04 24.08 -58.46
C GLU A 220 -0.99 25.17 -58.40
#